data_55967e50646879467ce4b87743268488
#
_entry.id   55967e50646879467ce4b87743268488
#
_cell.length_a   1.000
_cell.length_b   1.000
_cell.length_c   1.000
_cell.angle_alpha   90.00
_cell.angle_beta   90.00
_cell.angle_gamma   90.00
#
_symmetry.space_group_name_H-M   'P 1'
#
loop_
_entity.id
_entity.type
_entity.pdbx_description
1 polymer ?
#
loop_
_entity_poly.entity_id
_entity_poly.type
_entity_poly.pdbx_seq_one_letter_code
_entity_poly.pdbx_strand_id
1 'polypeptide(L)'
;MENRRSFLKKTAMAAAAAVAAPVLESCHTTPSPAGTLIVPPAAGLPITGTFLDEISHDIPHQNWGEAEWDRDFRYMKDIGIDTVIDIRCGYRKFITYPSPYLLKKGCYMPSVDLIDLFCRLAQKYGMKFWLGLYDSGKYWDTGDMSYEVESNQFVIEEVWERYGRKYDSFGGWYISGEISRATRGAIESFRTMGRQCKEVSGGLPTFISPWIDGKKAVEAAGSALSKDQAVSVEQHEREWNEIFDGIHEYVDACAFQDGHIDYDELDAFFSVNKKLADRYGMQCWTNAETFDRDMPIKFFPIKFDKLRLKLEAARRCGYDKAITFEFSHFMSPQSAYLQAGHLYDRYREYFGL
;
A
#
# COMPACT_ATOMS: atom_id res chain seq x y z
N MET A 1 -43.73 -26.97 -12.85
CA MET A 1 -42.32 -26.81 -13.34
C MET A 1 -42.39 -26.53 -14.83
N GLU A 2 -42.51 -25.27 -15.20
CA GLU A 2 -42.52 -24.84 -16.60
C GLU A 2 -41.12 -24.55 -17.07
N ASN A 3 -40.83 -25.08 -18.25
CA ASN A 3 -39.53 -25.25 -18.85
C ASN A 3 -39.06 -23.93 -19.50
N ARG A 4 -37.88 -23.45 -19.14
CA ARG A 4 -37.22 -22.22 -19.64
C ARG A 4 -37.08 -22.09 -21.17
N ARG A 5 -37.57 -23.06 -21.96
CA ARG A 5 -37.50 -23.05 -23.43
C ARG A 5 -38.71 -22.43 -24.12
N SER A 6 -39.79 -22.09 -23.41
CA SER A 6 -40.99 -21.51 -24.04
C SER A 6 -41.03 -19.99 -24.08
N PHE A 7 -40.11 -19.28 -23.41
CA PHE A 7 -40.12 -17.83 -23.35
C PHE A 7 -39.46 -17.13 -24.58
N LEU A 8 -38.65 -17.85 -25.35
CA LEU A 8 -37.88 -17.31 -26.47
C LEU A 8 -38.54 -17.43 -27.85
N LYS A 9 -39.82 -17.86 -27.96
CA LYS A 9 -40.48 -18.03 -29.25
C LYS A 9 -41.67 -17.08 -29.57
N LYS A 10 -41.86 -16.00 -28.79
CA LYS A 10 -43.01 -15.09 -28.99
C LYS A 10 -42.70 -13.63 -29.31
N THR A 11 -41.50 -13.32 -29.79
CA THR A 11 -41.19 -11.94 -30.22
C THR A 11 -40.48 -11.92 -31.58
N ALA A 12 -41.21 -12.34 -32.61
CA ALA A 12 -40.79 -12.13 -33.97
C ALA A 12 -42.02 -12.12 -34.87
N MET A 13 -42.71 -10.97 -34.97
CA MET A 13 -43.54 -10.60 -36.14
C MET A 13 -44.08 -9.17 -35.98
N ALA A 14 -43.96 -8.41 -37.05
CA ALA A 14 -44.44 -7.05 -37.38
C ALA A 14 -43.47 -5.92 -37.06
N ALA A 15 -43.12 -4.99 -37.95
CA ALA A 15 -43.73 -4.56 -39.22
C ALA A 15 -42.63 -3.86 -40.05
N ALA A 16 -42.63 -4.12 -41.36
CA ALA A 16 -41.93 -3.30 -42.34
C ALA A 16 -42.76 -2.05 -42.62
N ALA A 17 -42.20 -0.87 -42.33
CA ALA A 17 -42.71 0.40 -42.82
C ALA A 17 -41.57 1.12 -43.56
N ALA A 18 -41.71 1.31 -44.85
CA ALA A 18 -40.83 2.08 -45.69
C ALA A 18 -40.94 3.57 -45.30
N VAL A 19 -39.81 4.19 -44.98
CA VAL A 19 -39.69 5.65 -44.83
C VAL A 19 -38.58 6.09 -45.77
N ALA A 20 -38.96 7.02 -46.70
CA ALA A 20 -38.06 7.62 -47.65
C ALA A 20 -36.93 8.39 -47.01
N ALA A 21 -35.71 8.20 -47.48
CA ALA A 21 -34.52 8.91 -47.05
C ALA A 21 -34.50 10.34 -47.63
N PRO A 22 -34.22 11.38 -46.83
CA PRO A 22 -33.82 12.67 -47.38
C PRO A 22 -32.32 12.61 -47.76
N VAL A 23 -32.05 13.17 -48.93
CA VAL A 23 -30.68 13.41 -49.43
C VAL A 23 -30.00 14.37 -48.49
N LEU A 24 -28.99 13.91 -47.77
CA LEU A 24 -28.11 14.78 -46.97
C LEU A 24 -27.00 15.31 -47.88
N GLU A 25 -27.03 16.63 -48.11
CA GLU A 25 -25.93 17.37 -48.68
C GLU A 25 -24.65 17.17 -47.88
N SER A 26 -23.60 16.72 -48.52
CA SER A 26 -22.26 16.56 -47.96
C SER A 26 -21.66 17.94 -47.67
N CYS A 27 -21.75 18.38 -46.43
CA CYS A 27 -20.90 19.45 -45.92
C CYS A 27 -19.46 18.92 -45.75
N HIS A 28 -18.59 19.32 -46.68
CA HIS A 28 -17.14 19.20 -46.47
C HIS A 28 -16.71 20.10 -45.33
N THR A 29 -16.66 19.57 -44.12
CA THR A 29 -15.95 20.20 -43.00
C THR A 29 -14.48 19.89 -43.16
N THR A 30 -13.68 20.91 -43.48
CA THR A 30 -12.22 20.87 -43.32
C THR A 30 -11.88 20.45 -41.90
N PRO A 31 -10.94 19.50 -41.71
CA PRO A 31 -10.53 19.14 -40.35
C PRO A 31 -9.88 20.37 -39.69
N SER A 32 -10.49 20.85 -38.63
CA SER A 32 -9.88 21.83 -37.73
C SER A 32 -8.57 21.23 -37.19
N PRO A 33 -7.47 21.97 -37.10
CA PRO A 33 -6.26 21.44 -36.50
C PRO A 33 -6.58 20.96 -35.11
N ALA A 34 -6.21 19.70 -34.80
CA ALA A 34 -6.40 19.10 -33.49
C ALA A 34 -5.76 20.02 -32.45
N GLY A 35 -6.61 20.76 -31.73
CA GLY A 35 -6.17 21.55 -30.59
C GLY A 35 -5.53 20.57 -29.60
N THR A 36 -4.29 20.82 -29.25
CA THR A 36 -3.61 20.09 -28.20
C THR A 36 -4.50 20.20 -26.94
N LEU A 37 -5.13 19.10 -26.55
CA LEU A 37 -5.87 19.06 -25.29
C LEU A 37 -4.86 19.36 -24.19
N ILE A 38 -4.91 20.55 -23.62
CA ILE A 38 -4.15 20.89 -22.42
C ILE A 38 -4.82 20.10 -21.29
N VAL A 39 -4.25 18.92 -21.00
CA VAL A 39 -4.64 18.14 -19.82
C VAL A 39 -4.16 18.96 -18.60
N PRO A 40 -5.07 19.38 -17.70
CA PRO A 40 -4.63 20.09 -16.51
C PRO A 40 -3.67 19.19 -15.71
N PRO A 41 -2.67 19.75 -15.00
CA PRO A 41 -1.76 18.95 -14.22
C PRO A 41 -2.54 18.12 -13.19
N ALA A 42 -2.10 16.88 -12.97
CA ALA A 42 -2.73 15.97 -12.03
C ALA A 42 -2.87 16.62 -10.63
N ALA A 43 -4.07 16.57 -10.09
CA ALA A 43 -4.38 17.14 -8.78
C ALA A 43 -3.97 16.23 -7.61
N GLY A 44 -3.60 14.96 -7.89
CA GLY A 44 -3.22 13.96 -6.90
C GLY A 44 -1.74 14.01 -6.51
N LEU A 45 -1.43 13.50 -5.33
CA LEU A 45 -0.06 13.25 -4.90
C LEU A 45 0.45 11.97 -5.60
N PRO A 46 1.55 11.99 -6.38
CA PRO A 46 2.03 10.79 -7.05
C PRO A 46 2.55 9.75 -6.05
N ILE A 47 2.30 8.48 -6.34
CA ILE A 47 2.86 7.36 -5.58
C ILE A 47 4.34 7.25 -5.91
N THR A 48 5.19 7.39 -4.90
CA THR A 48 6.65 7.28 -5.04
C THR A 48 7.26 6.15 -4.20
N GLY A 49 6.42 5.40 -3.49
CA GLY A 49 6.86 4.21 -2.76
C GLY A 49 5.83 3.09 -2.81
N THR A 50 6.29 1.86 -2.62
CA THR A 50 5.40 0.69 -2.54
C THR A 50 5.94 -0.36 -1.58
N PHE A 51 5.02 -1.07 -0.94
CA PHE A 51 5.36 -2.33 -0.28
C PHE A 51 5.60 -3.43 -1.30
N LEU A 52 6.37 -4.43 -0.90
CA LEU A 52 6.57 -5.72 -1.57
C LEU A 52 6.15 -6.81 -0.58
N ASP A 53 5.24 -7.69 -0.98
CA ASP A 53 4.71 -8.74 -0.10
C ASP A 53 4.64 -10.10 -0.79
N GLU A 54 5.43 -11.06 -0.31
CA GLU A 54 5.47 -12.44 -0.80
C GLU A 54 5.16 -13.47 0.31
N ILE A 55 4.86 -13.01 1.54
CA ILE A 55 4.73 -13.91 2.68
C ILE A 55 3.48 -13.73 3.53
N SER A 56 2.67 -12.71 3.29
CA SER A 56 1.41 -12.55 4.01
C SER A 56 0.42 -13.67 3.64
N HIS A 57 -0.31 -14.13 4.65
CA HIS A 57 -1.20 -15.30 4.50
C HIS A 57 -2.52 -15.01 3.77
N ASP A 58 -2.86 -13.75 3.61
CA ASP A 58 -4.12 -13.27 3.05
C ASP A 58 -3.99 -12.74 1.62
N ILE A 59 -2.78 -12.72 1.08
CA ILE A 59 -2.49 -12.36 -0.31
C ILE A 59 -1.79 -13.55 -0.98
N PRO A 60 -2.25 -14.01 -2.17
CA PRO A 60 -1.59 -15.09 -2.88
C PRO A 60 -0.23 -14.61 -3.41
N HIS A 61 0.85 -15.32 -3.10
CA HIS A 61 2.14 -15.03 -3.72
C HIS A 61 2.08 -15.26 -5.24
N GLN A 62 2.91 -14.55 -5.99
CA GLN A 62 2.82 -14.53 -7.45
C GLN A 62 3.69 -15.61 -8.13
N ASN A 63 4.47 -16.39 -7.38
CA ASN A 63 5.43 -17.36 -7.92
C ASN A 63 6.47 -16.74 -8.86
N TRP A 64 6.86 -15.51 -8.62
CA TRP A 64 7.82 -14.82 -9.46
C TRP A 64 9.26 -15.25 -9.15
N GLY A 65 10.04 -15.42 -10.21
CA GLY A 65 11.48 -15.50 -10.14
C GLY A 65 12.14 -14.13 -10.33
N GLU A 66 13.47 -14.12 -10.37
CA GLU A 66 14.27 -12.89 -10.52
C GLU A 66 13.89 -12.09 -11.79
N ALA A 67 13.57 -12.77 -12.89
CA ALA A 67 13.22 -12.10 -14.15
C ALA A 67 11.87 -11.35 -14.05
N GLU A 68 10.91 -11.90 -13.35
CA GLU A 68 9.62 -11.25 -13.11
C GLU A 68 9.79 -10.06 -12.16
N TRP A 69 10.53 -10.22 -11.08
CA TRP A 69 10.86 -9.12 -10.16
C TRP A 69 11.62 -8.00 -10.87
N ASP A 70 12.59 -8.33 -11.72
CA ASP A 70 13.33 -7.31 -12.49
C ASP A 70 12.40 -6.50 -13.41
N ARG A 71 11.43 -7.16 -14.08
CA ARG A 71 10.42 -6.45 -14.87
C ARG A 71 9.51 -5.58 -14.01
N ASP A 72 9.14 -6.05 -12.83
CA ASP A 72 8.26 -5.32 -11.92
C ASP A 72 8.91 -4.04 -11.39
N PHE A 73 10.17 -4.13 -10.99
CA PHE A 73 10.95 -2.95 -10.61
C PHE A 73 11.08 -1.92 -11.74
N ARG A 74 11.17 -2.37 -12.99
CA ARG A 74 11.13 -1.46 -14.13
C ARG A 74 9.77 -0.77 -14.25
N TYR A 75 8.66 -1.50 -14.14
CA TYR A 75 7.32 -0.89 -14.14
C TYR A 75 7.12 0.09 -13.00
N MET A 76 7.63 -0.22 -11.80
CA MET A 76 7.65 0.71 -10.69
C MET A 76 8.42 1.98 -11.04
N LYS A 77 9.61 1.84 -11.63
CA LYS A 77 10.44 2.96 -12.08
C LYS A 77 9.74 3.83 -13.10
N ASP A 78 9.03 3.21 -14.05
CA ASP A 78 8.32 3.91 -15.13
C ASP A 78 7.20 4.84 -14.64
N ILE A 79 6.69 4.61 -13.42
CA ILE A 79 5.69 5.49 -12.79
C ILE A 79 6.25 6.38 -11.67
N GLY A 80 7.58 6.40 -11.49
CA GLY A 80 8.24 7.28 -10.55
C GLY A 80 8.42 6.74 -9.13
N ILE A 81 8.24 5.44 -8.91
CA ILE A 81 8.56 4.83 -7.60
C ILE A 81 10.08 4.88 -7.39
N ASP A 82 10.48 5.43 -6.27
CA ASP A 82 11.86 5.59 -5.82
C ASP A 82 12.18 4.80 -4.54
N THR A 83 11.14 4.27 -3.89
CA THR A 83 11.23 3.57 -2.60
C THR A 83 10.46 2.26 -2.66
N VAL A 84 11.13 1.16 -2.37
CA VAL A 84 10.51 -0.17 -2.22
C VAL A 84 10.69 -0.66 -0.79
N ILE A 85 9.66 -1.24 -0.23
CA ILE A 85 9.58 -1.59 1.20
C ILE A 85 9.20 -3.05 1.32
N ASP A 86 10.12 -3.91 1.78
CA ASP A 86 9.74 -5.27 2.19
C ASP A 86 8.76 -5.17 3.36
N ILE A 87 7.53 -5.68 3.19
CA ILE A 87 6.48 -5.52 4.21
C ILE A 87 6.90 -6.08 5.57
N ARG A 88 7.62 -7.20 5.55
CA ARG A 88 8.23 -7.82 6.73
C ARG A 88 9.26 -8.88 6.31
N CYS A 89 10.39 -8.89 6.96
CA CYS A 89 11.43 -9.90 6.68
C CYS A 89 11.08 -11.32 7.18
N GLY A 90 9.94 -11.44 7.86
CA GLY A 90 9.35 -12.70 8.25
C GLY A 90 7.98 -12.50 8.88
N TYR A 91 7.08 -13.46 8.64
CA TYR A 91 5.76 -13.54 9.23
C TYR A 91 5.51 -14.92 9.78
N ARG A 92 5.31 -15.02 11.09
CA ARG A 92 5.17 -16.30 11.82
C ARG A 92 6.40 -17.19 11.54
N LYS A 93 6.22 -18.30 10.79
CA LYS A 93 7.30 -19.22 10.43
C LYS A 93 7.89 -19.00 9.04
N PHE A 94 7.30 -18.13 8.23
CA PHE A 94 7.79 -17.80 6.90
C PHE A 94 8.75 -16.62 6.99
N ILE A 95 9.90 -16.70 6.32
CA ILE A 95 10.93 -15.65 6.33
C ILE A 95 11.42 -15.39 4.91
N THR A 96 11.82 -14.14 4.64
CA THR A 96 12.25 -13.68 3.30
C THR A 96 13.76 -13.80 3.09
N TYR A 97 14.51 -14.16 4.14
CA TYR A 97 15.96 -14.37 4.09
C TYR A 97 16.38 -15.49 5.06
N PRO A 98 17.54 -16.16 4.85
CA PRO A 98 17.99 -17.25 5.71
C PRO A 98 18.58 -16.73 7.04
N SER A 99 17.72 -16.31 7.96
CA SER A 99 18.08 -15.82 9.29
C SER A 99 18.55 -16.94 10.20
N PRO A 100 19.81 -16.96 10.68
CA PRO A 100 20.28 -17.94 11.67
C PRO A 100 19.45 -17.93 12.94
N TYR A 101 19.03 -16.77 13.42
CA TYR A 101 18.22 -16.64 14.61
C TYR A 101 16.81 -17.23 14.43
N LEU A 102 16.09 -16.82 13.39
CA LEU A 102 14.71 -17.27 13.16
C LEU A 102 14.65 -18.77 12.79
N LEU A 103 15.66 -19.30 12.09
CA LEU A 103 15.77 -20.74 11.82
C LEU A 103 15.90 -21.55 13.11
N LYS A 104 16.67 -21.08 14.11
CA LYS A 104 16.75 -21.70 15.45
C LYS A 104 15.42 -21.62 16.21
N LYS A 105 14.59 -20.62 15.93
CA LYS A 105 13.23 -20.49 16.48
C LYS A 105 12.18 -21.34 15.74
N GLY A 106 12.59 -22.10 14.71
CA GLY A 106 11.75 -23.04 13.97
C GLY A 106 11.04 -22.44 12.78
N CYS A 107 11.52 -21.31 12.27
CA CYS A 107 11.09 -20.77 10.98
C CYS A 107 11.58 -21.64 9.82
N TYR A 108 10.89 -21.58 8.70
CA TYR A 108 11.24 -22.35 7.49
C TYR A 108 12.36 -21.66 6.71
N MET A 109 13.28 -22.47 6.17
CA MET A 109 14.30 -21.96 5.26
C MET A 109 13.63 -21.41 3.99
N PRO A 110 13.87 -20.14 3.61
CA PRO A 110 13.33 -19.62 2.38
C PRO A 110 14.01 -20.24 1.16
N SER A 111 13.26 -20.42 0.08
CA SER A 111 13.79 -20.95 -1.19
C SER A 111 14.70 -19.94 -1.93
N VAL A 112 14.44 -18.65 -1.70
CA VAL A 112 15.18 -17.52 -2.27
C VAL A 112 15.44 -16.50 -1.17
N ASP A 113 16.62 -15.87 -1.20
CA ASP A 113 16.93 -14.70 -0.37
C ASP A 113 16.35 -13.45 -1.04
N LEU A 114 15.09 -13.13 -0.69
CA LEU A 114 14.35 -12.00 -1.29
C LEU A 114 14.95 -10.66 -0.88
N ILE A 115 15.52 -10.54 0.32
CA ILE A 115 16.16 -9.29 0.75
C ILE A 115 17.38 -8.97 -0.13
N ASP A 116 18.23 -9.98 -0.39
CA ASP A 116 19.36 -9.80 -1.32
C ASP A 116 18.87 -9.41 -2.72
N LEU A 117 17.86 -10.10 -3.23
CA LEU A 117 17.28 -9.83 -4.54
C LEU A 117 16.74 -8.39 -4.62
N PHE A 118 15.93 -7.98 -3.66
CA PHE A 118 15.31 -6.64 -3.66
C PHE A 118 16.35 -5.53 -3.48
N CYS A 119 17.36 -5.72 -2.64
CA CYS A 119 18.48 -4.77 -2.53
C CYS A 119 19.24 -4.60 -3.86
N ARG A 120 19.54 -5.71 -4.57
CA ARG A 120 20.21 -5.68 -5.88
C ARG A 120 19.34 -4.97 -6.93
N LEU A 121 18.06 -5.27 -6.99
CA LEU A 121 17.13 -4.65 -7.94
C LEU A 121 16.91 -3.18 -7.61
N ALA A 122 16.74 -2.81 -6.35
CA ALA A 122 16.65 -1.42 -5.94
C ALA A 122 17.91 -0.64 -6.36
N GLN A 123 19.10 -1.19 -6.14
CA GLN A 123 20.36 -0.57 -6.58
C GLN A 123 20.43 -0.44 -8.11
N LYS A 124 20.03 -1.48 -8.86
CA LYS A 124 19.98 -1.45 -10.32
C LYS A 124 19.11 -0.34 -10.88
N TYR A 125 17.95 -0.09 -10.27
CA TYR A 125 16.98 0.90 -10.74
C TYR A 125 17.09 2.27 -10.04
N GLY A 126 18.09 2.46 -9.17
CA GLY A 126 18.32 3.71 -8.43
C GLY A 126 17.19 4.02 -7.45
N MET A 127 16.63 2.99 -6.81
CA MET A 127 15.63 3.07 -5.75
C MET A 127 16.27 2.86 -4.38
N LYS A 128 15.54 3.24 -3.32
CA LYS A 128 15.89 2.89 -1.94
C LYS A 128 15.04 1.72 -1.47
N PHE A 129 15.71 0.73 -0.88
CA PHE A 129 15.07 -0.40 -0.23
C PHE A 129 14.94 -0.15 1.27
N TRP A 130 13.75 -0.36 1.81
CA TRP A 130 13.46 -0.30 3.23
C TRP A 130 13.03 -1.67 3.74
N LEU A 131 13.59 -2.07 4.87
CA LEU A 131 13.28 -3.38 5.43
C LEU A 131 12.18 -3.32 6.47
N GLY A 132 11.13 -4.12 6.28
CA GLY A 132 10.15 -4.42 7.31
C GLY A 132 10.66 -5.46 8.31
N LEU A 133 10.45 -5.19 9.60
CA LEU A 133 10.90 -6.05 10.68
C LEU A 133 10.10 -7.37 10.73
N TYR A 134 10.60 -8.33 11.51
CA TYR A 134 9.92 -9.60 11.73
C TYR A 134 8.63 -9.42 12.53
N ASP A 135 7.56 -10.05 12.05
CA ASP A 135 6.25 -10.15 12.69
C ASP A 135 5.97 -11.61 13.08
N SER A 136 5.94 -11.89 14.36
CA SER A 136 5.66 -13.23 14.88
C SER A 136 4.18 -13.62 14.75
N GLY A 137 3.32 -12.67 14.53
CA GLY A 137 1.86 -12.80 14.58
C GLY A 137 1.28 -12.87 16.01
N LYS A 138 2.11 -12.89 17.06
CA LYS A 138 1.63 -13.06 18.43
C LYS A 138 0.88 -11.85 18.97
N TYR A 139 1.32 -10.64 18.63
CA TYR A 139 0.64 -9.44 19.11
C TYR A 139 -0.79 -9.31 18.58
N TRP A 140 -1.10 -9.89 17.45
CA TRP A 140 -2.47 -9.97 16.92
C TRP A 140 -3.40 -10.74 17.85
N ASP A 141 -2.89 -11.80 18.49
CA ASP A 141 -3.67 -12.63 19.40
C ASP A 141 -3.66 -12.09 20.84
N THR A 142 -2.54 -11.50 21.27
CA THR A 142 -2.31 -11.11 22.68
C THR A 142 -2.50 -9.62 22.94
N GLY A 143 -2.43 -8.78 21.91
CA GLY A 143 -2.34 -7.32 22.05
C GLY A 143 -1.05 -6.83 22.72
N ASP A 144 0.02 -7.65 22.76
CA ASP A 144 1.28 -7.36 23.42
C ASP A 144 2.46 -7.53 22.45
N MET A 145 3.23 -6.48 22.24
CA MET A 145 4.34 -6.42 21.29
C MET A 145 5.71 -6.82 21.91
N SER A 146 5.77 -7.27 23.15
CA SER A 146 7.04 -7.58 23.81
C SER A 146 7.85 -8.66 23.11
N TYR A 147 7.18 -9.66 22.54
CA TYR A 147 7.85 -10.72 21.79
C TYR A 147 8.45 -10.23 20.45
N GLU A 148 7.79 -9.30 19.79
CA GLU A 148 8.31 -8.64 18.59
C GLU A 148 9.58 -7.86 18.91
N VAL A 149 9.59 -7.11 20.03
CA VAL A 149 10.78 -6.40 20.50
C VAL A 149 11.94 -7.37 20.77
N GLU A 150 11.70 -8.44 21.54
CA GLU A 150 12.73 -9.46 21.85
C GLU A 150 13.32 -10.07 20.59
N SER A 151 12.46 -10.44 19.64
CA SER A 151 12.90 -11.12 18.40
C SER A 151 13.64 -10.16 17.47
N ASN A 152 13.17 -8.95 17.34
CA ASN A 152 13.74 -7.97 16.41
C ASN A 152 15.09 -7.41 16.85
N GLN A 153 15.45 -7.49 18.12
CA GLN A 153 16.82 -7.17 18.56
C GLN A 153 17.87 -7.94 17.76
N PHE A 154 17.65 -9.25 17.55
CA PHE A 154 18.58 -10.10 16.79
C PHE A 154 18.42 -9.91 15.27
N VAL A 155 17.20 -9.75 14.79
CA VAL A 155 16.91 -9.58 13.36
C VAL A 155 17.52 -8.28 12.82
N ILE A 156 17.40 -7.17 13.53
CA ILE A 156 17.94 -5.87 13.14
C ILE A 156 19.47 -5.96 12.96
N GLU A 157 20.17 -6.58 13.89
CA GLU A 157 21.62 -6.77 13.79
C GLU A 157 22.01 -7.70 12.63
N GLU A 158 21.34 -8.86 12.47
CA GLU A 158 21.59 -9.80 11.38
C GLU A 158 21.41 -9.14 10.01
N VAL A 159 20.33 -8.41 9.84
CA VAL A 159 20.02 -7.76 8.56
C VAL A 159 20.99 -6.65 8.25
N TRP A 160 21.33 -5.83 9.24
CA TRP A 160 22.30 -4.75 9.03
C TRP A 160 23.67 -5.29 8.60
N GLU A 161 24.19 -6.28 9.32
CA GLU A 161 25.47 -6.90 8.98
C GLU A 161 25.48 -7.58 7.61
N ARG A 162 24.36 -8.18 7.22
CA ARG A 162 24.28 -8.97 6.00
C ARG A 162 23.96 -8.16 4.76
N TYR A 163 23.09 -7.15 4.87
CA TYR A 163 22.56 -6.39 3.74
C TYR A 163 22.80 -4.89 3.88
N GLY A 164 22.54 -4.31 5.05
CA GLY A 164 22.66 -2.87 5.26
C GLY A 164 24.04 -2.32 4.92
N ARG A 165 25.09 -3.01 5.37
CA ARG A 165 26.48 -2.63 5.06
C ARG A 165 26.92 -2.97 3.63
N LYS A 166 26.21 -3.86 2.97
CA LYS A 166 26.58 -4.36 1.63
C LYS A 166 25.99 -3.53 0.50
N TYR A 167 24.78 -2.99 0.69
CA TYR A 167 24.02 -2.37 -0.38
C TYR A 167 23.76 -0.88 -0.12
N ASP A 168 24.21 -0.03 -1.02
CA ASP A 168 23.94 1.42 -0.98
C ASP A 168 22.44 1.74 -1.21
N SER A 169 21.69 0.79 -1.74
CA SER A 169 20.23 0.88 -1.87
C SER A 169 19.49 0.73 -0.55
N PHE A 170 20.10 0.15 0.50
CA PHE A 170 19.48 0.05 1.81
C PHE A 170 19.25 1.46 2.38
N GLY A 171 17.99 1.88 2.48
CA GLY A 171 17.62 3.27 2.73
C GLY A 171 16.93 3.55 4.05
N GLY A 172 16.45 2.52 4.75
CA GLY A 172 15.71 2.71 5.99
C GLY A 172 15.02 1.45 6.51
N TRP A 173 14.21 1.66 7.56
CA TRP A 173 13.55 0.58 8.29
C TRP A 173 12.04 0.82 8.40
N TYR A 174 11.26 -0.19 8.16
CA TYR A 174 9.85 -0.23 8.46
C TYR A 174 9.61 -1.06 9.73
N ILE A 175 9.09 -0.42 10.78
CA ILE A 175 8.69 -1.13 12.00
C ILE A 175 7.31 -1.73 11.75
N SER A 176 7.27 -2.99 11.39
CA SER A 176 6.11 -3.68 10.78
C SER A 176 4.95 -3.99 11.74
N GLY A 177 5.00 -3.53 12.98
CA GLY A 177 3.90 -3.66 13.92
C GLY A 177 2.69 -2.82 13.48
N GLU A 178 1.67 -3.47 12.97
CA GLU A 178 0.43 -2.78 12.58
C GLU A 178 -0.45 -2.54 13.80
N ILE A 179 -0.76 -1.29 14.06
CA ILE A 179 -1.68 -0.85 15.13
C ILE A 179 -2.71 0.11 14.53
N SER A 180 -3.84 0.26 15.21
CA SER A 180 -4.85 1.26 14.87
C SER A 180 -4.96 2.37 15.91
N ARG A 181 -4.62 2.03 17.15
CA ARG A 181 -4.78 2.86 18.33
C ARG A 181 -3.76 2.40 19.39
N ALA A 182 -4.08 2.62 20.66
CA ALA A 182 -3.26 2.17 21.77
C ALA A 182 -3.24 0.63 21.87
N THR A 183 -2.29 0.00 21.22
CA THR A 183 -1.90 -1.39 21.49
C THR A 183 -1.01 -1.41 22.74
N ARG A 184 -1.19 -2.41 23.59
CA ARG A 184 -0.42 -2.51 24.84
C ARG A 184 1.09 -2.50 24.55
N GLY A 185 1.80 -1.54 25.12
CA GLY A 185 3.23 -1.39 24.95
C GLY A 185 3.68 -0.89 23.57
N ALA A 186 2.77 -0.44 22.70
CA ALA A 186 3.12 0.00 21.35
C ALA A 186 4.16 1.14 21.35
N ILE A 187 3.97 2.15 22.16
CA ILE A 187 4.90 3.29 22.28
C ILE A 187 6.29 2.80 22.67
N GLU A 188 6.41 2.01 23.71
CA GLU A 188 7.71 1.51 24.16
C GLU A 188 8.35 0.55 23.13
N SER A 189 7.55 -0.26 22.46
CA SER A 189 8.01 -1.16 21.41
C SER A 189 8.57 -0.38 20.21
N PHE A 190 7.86 0.63 19.73
CA PHE A 190 8.33 1.48 18.63
C PHE A 190 9.57 2.27 19.01
N ARG A 191 9.64 2.80 20.21
CA ARG A 191 10.85 3.47 20.74
C ARG A 191 12.05 2.54 20.75
N THR A 192 11.87 1.33 21.29
CA THR A 192 12.96 0.36 21.44
C THR A 192 13.48 -0.12 20.10
N MET A 193 12.58 -0.55 19.21
CA MET A 193 12.98 -1.02 17.88
C MET A 193 13.51 0.12 17.01
N GLY A 194 12.87 1.30 17.00
CA GLY A 194 13.31 2.46 16.25
C GLY A 194 14.69 2.94 16.68
N ARG A 195 14.93 3.03 17.99
CA ARG A 195 16.26 3.36 18.54
C ARG A 195 17.32 2.38 18.05
N GLN A 196 17.08 1.08 18.17
CA GLN A 196 18.04 0.07 17.75
C GLN A 196 18.31 0.13 16.25
N CYS A 197 17.27 0.29 15.42
CA CYS A 197 17.45 0.49 13.97
C CYS A 197 18.39 1.65 13.66
N LYS A 198 18.18 2.80 14.32
CA LYS A 198 19.04 3.99 14.15
C LYS A 198 20.47 3.74 14.66
N GLU A 199 20.64 3.15 15.83
CA GLU A 199 21.94 2.87 16.44
C GLU A 199 22.81 1.97 15.53
N VAL A 200 22.27 0.84 15.04
CA VAL A 200 23.06 -0.09 14.21
C VAL A 200 23.37 0.47 12.82
N SER A 201 22.50 1.31 12.28
CA SER A 201 22.62 1.83 10.91
C SER A 201 23.23 3.22 10.81
N GLY A 202 23.66 3.81 11.93
CA GLY A 202 24.22 5.15 11.92
C GLY A 202 23.20 6.26 11.62
N GLY A 203 21.93 6.04 11.98
CA GLY A 203 20.87 7.02 11.88
C GLY A 203 19.97 6.91 10.65
N LEU A 204 19.94 5.78 9.95
CA LEU A 204 18.98 5.59 8.86
C LEU A 204 17.54 5.76 9.36
N PRO A 205 16.67 6.36 8.53
CA PRO A 205 15.32 6.68 8.94
C PRO A 205 14.44 5.44 9.16
N THR A 206 13.43 5.62 10.02
CA THR A 206 12.44 4.61 10.38
C THR A 206 11.03 5.12 10.10
N PHE A 207 10.09 4.22 9.80
CA PHE A 207 8.67 4.59 9.72
C PHE A 207 7.75 3.48 10.22
N ILE A 208 6.49 3.86 10.48
CA ILE A 208 5.38 2.97 10.82
C ILE A 208 4.23 3.16 9.84
N SER A 209 3.38 2.14 9.67
CA SER A 209 2.19 2.21 8.81
C SER A 209 0.94 1.67 9.51
N PRO A 210 0.39 2.43 10.46
CA PRO A 210 -0.84 2.06 11.16
C PRO A 210 -2.08 2.30 10.31
N TRP A 211 -3.21 1.65 10.67
CA TRP A 211 -4.48 1.96 10.03
C TRP A 211 -5.32 2.95 10.85
N ILE A 212 -6.33 3.54 10.19
CA ILE A 212 -7.30 4.45 10.79
C ILE A 212 -8.61 3.70 10.99
N ASP A 213 -9.19 3.74 12.19
CA ASP A 213 -10.47 3.09 12.51
C ASP A 213 -11.68 3.97 12.15
N GLY A 214 -11.85 4.31 10.86
CA GLY A 214 -12.97 5.10 10.36
C GLY A 214 -14.26 4.28 10.18
N LYS A 215 -15.29 4.90 9.58
CA LYS A 215 -16.61 4.25 9.34
C LYS A 215 -16.50 2.96 8.53
N LYS A 216 -15.65 2.93 7.53
CA LYS A 216 -15.50 1.77 6.66
C LYS A 216 -14.94 0.55 7.40
N ALA A 217 -14.20 0.74 8.48
CA ALA A 217 -13.72 -0.34 9.33
C ALA A 217 -14.86 -1.22 9.86
N VAL A 218 -16.03 -0.64 10.11
CA VAL A 218 -17.19 -1.32 10.70
C VAL A 218 -18.31 -1.60 9.70
N GLU A 219 -18.32 -0.92 8.56
CA GLU A 219 -19.38 -1.01 7.54
C GLU A 219 -18.98 -1.85 6.33
N ALA A 220 -17.68 -2.05 6.09
CA ALA A 220 -17.21 -2.80 4.92
C ALA A 220 -17.64 -4.27 4.95
N ALA A 221 -17.97 -4.81 3.79
CA ALA A 221 -18.31 -6.23 3.65
C ALA A 221 -17.14 -7.11 4.12
N GLY A 222 -17.42 -7.98 5.08
CA GLY A 222 -16.41 -8.88 5.66
C GLY A 222 -15.48 -8.22 6.68
N SER A 223 -15.79 -7.02 7.18
CA SER A 223 -15.10 -6.44 8.31
C SER A 223 -15.22 -7.34 9.54
N ALA A 224 -14.10 -7.56 10.23
CA ALA A 224 -14.04 -8.26 11.51
C ALA A 224 -14.27 -7.29 12.70
N LEU A 225 -14.33 -5.99 12.43
CA LEU A 225 -14.48 -4.95 13.47
C LEU A 225 -15.94 -4.74 13.84
N SER A 226 -16.19 -4.45 15.10
CA SER A 226 -17.51 -4.07 15.62
C SER A 226 -17.74 -2.56 15.47
N LYS A 227 -19.03 -2.14 15.48
CA LYS A 227 -19.39 -0.73 15.27
C LYS A 227 -18.80 0.25 16.29
N ASP A 228 -18.49 -0.21 17.48
CA ASP A 228 -17.88 0.57 18.55
C ASP A 228 -16.36 0.77 18.35
N GLN A 229 -15.77 0.13 17.36
CA GLN A 229 -14.35 0.28 17.01
C GLN A 229 -14.09 1.46 16.05
N ALA A 230 -15.12 1.99 15.37
CA ALA A 230 -14.99 3.22 14.60
C ALA A 230 -14.79 4.41 15.55
N VAL A 231 -13.78 5.23 15.25
CA VAL A 231 -13.43 6.38 16.08
C VAL A 231 -13.81 7.71 15.41
N SER A 232 -14.12 8.72 16.23
CA SER A 232 -14.25 10.08 15.70
C SER A 232 -12.87 10.68 15.39
N VAL A 233 -12.86 11.69 14.53
CA VAL A 233 -11.63 12.43 14.17
C VAL A 233 -10.94 13.00 15.41
N GLU A 234 -11.73 13.53 16.37
CA GLU A 234 -11.21 14.10 17.63
C GLU A 234 -10.63 13.01 18.54
N GLN A 235 -11.21 11.82 18.56
CA GLN A 235 -10.66 10.69 19.31
C GLN A 235 -9.36 10.23 18.69
N HIS A 236 -9.30 10.09 17.37
CA HIS A 236 -8.10 9.77 16.62
C HIS A 236 -6.99 10.79 16.92
N GLU A 237 -7.29 12.10 16.87
CA GLU A 237 -6.32 13.15 17.19
C GLU A 237 -5.74 13.00 18.61
N ARG A 238 -6.59 12.76 19.61
CA ARG A 238 -6.09 12.60 21.01
C ARG A 238 -5.18 11.40 21.17
N GLU A 239 -5.60 10.25 20.64
CA GLU A 239 -4.86 8.99 20.80
C GLU A 239 -3.54 9.01 20.04
N TRP A 240 -3.54 9.50 18.80
CA TRP A 240 -2.32 9.60 18.01
C TRP A 240 -1.38 10.72 18.45
N ASN A 241 -1.91 11.78 19.10
CA ASN A 241 -1.05 12.77 19.74
C ASN A 241 -0.20 12.14 20.87
N GLU A 242 -0.79 11.26 21.69
CA GLU A 242 -0.05 10.54 22.73
C GLU A 242 1.00 9.60 22.13
N ILE A 243 0.63 8.87 21.09
CA ILE A 243 1.56 7.95 20.42
C ILE A 243 2.73 8.72 19.80
N PHE A 244 2.47 9.78 19.03
CA PHE A 244 3.53 10.56 18.38
C PHE A 244 4.44 11.25 19.39
N ASP A 245 3.89 11.80 20.48
CA ASP A 245 4.68 12.34 21.59
C ASP A 245 5.67 11.31 22.13
N GLY A 246 5.24 10.05 22.23
CA GLY A 246 6.05 8.96 22.75
C GLY A 246 7.11 8.41 21.78
N ILE A 247 6.97 8.59 20.45
CA ILE A 247 7.80 7.87 19.47
C ILE A 247 8.65 8.76 18.54
N HIS A 248 8.36 10.05 18.41
CA HIS A 248 8.92 10.94 17.38
C HIS A 248 10.45 11.06 17.40
N GLU A 249 11.12 10.78 18.51
CA GLU A 249 12.58 10.73 18.58
C GLU A 249 13.20 9.57 17.80
N TYR A 250 12.43 8.49 17.61
CA TYR A 250 12.92 7.23 17.03
C TYR A 250 12.14 6.77 15.80
N VAL A 251 11.08 7.49 15.43
CA VAL A 251 10.25 7.22 14.25
C VAL A 251 10.16 8.50 13.43
N ASP A 252 10.70 8.48 12.21
CA ASP A 252 10.84 9.68 11.37
C ASP A 252 9.61 9.95 10.50
N ALA A 253 8.82 8.90 10.17
CA ALA A 253 7.64 9.03 9.33
C ALA A 253 6.50 8.13 9.78
N CYS A 254 5.27 8.57 9.49
CA CYS A 254 4.08 7.76 9.68
C CYS A 254 3.28 7.72 8.37
N ALA A 255 3.01 6.52 7.86
CA ALA A 255 2.27 6.26 6.64
C ALA A 255 0.92 5.62 6.96
N PHE A 256 -0.10 6.42 7.30
CA PHE A 256 -1.41 5.88 7.64
C PHE A 256 -2.05 5.14 6.48
N GLN A 257 -2.54 3.90 6.73
CA GLN A 257 -3.35 3.12 5.81
C GLN A 257 -4.77 3.71 5.75
N ASP A 258 -5.26 3.98 4.55
CA ASP A 258 -6.52 4.67 4.30
C ASP A 258 -7.71 3.76 4.02
N GLY A 259 -7.51 2.45 4.08
CA GLY A 259 -8.51 1.47 3.66
C GLY A 259 -9.77 1.39 4.54
N HIS A 260 -9.71 1.88 5.77
CA HIS A 260 -10.79 1.80 6.75
C HIS A 260 -11.54 3.12 6.97
N ILE A 261 -11.21 4.18 6.23
CA ILE A 261 -11.97 5.43 6.21
C ILE A 261 -12.80 5.55 4.94
N ASP A 262 -13.97 6.18 5.04
CA ASP A 262 -14.78 6.44 3.86
C ASP A 262 -14.27 7.68 3.11
N TYR A 263 -14.65 7.80 1.84
CA TYR A 263 -14.13 8.88 0.98
C TYR A 263 -14.56 10.28 1.46
N ASP A 264 -15.68 10.39 2.17
CA ASP A 264 -16.15 11.64 2.79
C ASP A 264 -15.38 11.99 4.10
N GLU A 265 -14.65 11.04 4.67
CA GLU A 265 -13.84 11.22 5.88
C GLU A 265 -12.38 11.59 5.58
N LEU A 266 -11.90 11.38 4.33
CA LEU A 266 -10.48 11.51 3.96
C LEU A 266 -9.87 12.84 4.41
N ASP A 267 -10.44 13.97 4.01
CA ASP A 267 -9.88 15.29 4.31
C ASP A 267 -9.79 15.56 5.82
N ALA A 268 -10.76 15.08 6.61
CA ALA A 268 -10.81 15.29 8.05
C ALA A 268 -9.67 14.52 8.76
N PHE A 269 -9.56 13.20 8.52
CA PHE A 269 -8.49 12.40 9.11
C PHE A 269 -7.11 12.82 8.59
N PHE A 270 -6.98 13.07 7.30
CA PHE A 270 -5.71 13.46 6.70
C PHE A 270 -5.20 14.79 7.23
N SER A 271 -6.08 15.78 7.43
CA SER A 271 -5.70 17.06 8.04
C SER A 271 -5.17 16.87 9.47
N VAL A 272 -5.80 16.00 10.25
CA VAL A 272 -5.36 15.69 11.62
C VAL A 272 -4.01 14.98 11.59
N ASN A 273 -3.82 13.98 10.74
CA ASN A 273 -2.55 13.27 10.62
C ASN A 273 -1.40 14.21 10.25
N LYS A 274 -1.60 15.09 9.28
CA LYS A 274 -0.59 16.09 8.89
C LYS A 274 -0.28 17.07 10.02
N LYS A 275 -1.33 17.58 10.68
CA LYS A 275 -1.17 18.46 11.84
C LYS A 275 -0.33 17.83 12.95
N LEU A 276 -0.57 16.54 13.25
CA LEU A 276 0.19 15.82 14.26
C LEU A 276 1.63 15.57 13.82
N ALA A 277 1.84 15.11 12.60
CA ALA A 277 3.18 14.89 12.07
C ALA A 277 4.01 16.19 12.10
N ASP A 278 3.46 17.31 11.65
CA ASP A 278 4.12 18.61 11.71
C ASP A 278 4.45 19.06 13.14
N ARG A 279 3.55 18.80 14.10
CA ARG A 279 3.78 19.13 15.52
C ARG A 279 5.01 18.44 16.07
N TYR A 280 5.25 17.21 15.70
CA TYR A 280 6.33 16.37 16.22
C TYR A 280 7.54 16.27 15.28
N GLY A 281 7.56 17.03 14.17
CA GLY A 281 8.66 17.02 13.20
C GLY A 281 8.81 15.71 12.43
N MET A 282 7.74 14.91 12.33
CA MET A 282 7.69 13.67 11.58
C MET A 282 7.20 13.94 10.14
N GLN A 283 7.62 13.10 9.21
CA GLN A 283 7.03 13.10 7.86
C GLN A 283 5.65 12.43 7.88
N CYS A 284 4.70 13.04 7.18
CA CYS A 284 3.35 12.52 7.02
C CYS A 284 3.21 11.86 5.65
N TRP A 285 3.19 10.54 5.62
CA TRP A 285 2.96 9.79 4.39
C TRP A 285 1.55 9.21 4.38
N THR A 286 0.99 8.96 3.20
CA THR A 286 -0.19 8.09 3.07
C THR A 286 0.23 6.73 2.54
N ASN A 287 -0.33 5.66 3.10
CA ASN A 287 -0.35 4.34 2.49
C ASN A 287 -1.68 4.18 1.77
N ALA A 288 -1.70 4.64 0.51
CA ALA A 288 -2.89 4.57 -0.34
C ALA A 288 -3.07 3.13 -0.83
N GLU A 289 -4.01 2.40 -0.24
CA GLU A 289 -4.27 1.02 -0.64
C GLU A 289 -4.73 0.95 -2.11
N THR A 290 -4.06 0.15 -2.92
CA THR A 290 -4.41 -0.12 -4.32
C THR A 290 -5.33 -1.32 -4.50
N PHE A 291 -5.80 -1.90 -3.40
CA PHE A 291 -6.88 -2.88 -3.39
C PHE A 291 -8.17 -2.30 -2.83
N ASP A 292 -9.30 -2.96 -3.12
CA ASP A 292 -10.64 -2.52 -2.72
C ASP A 292 -11.18 -3.37 -1.56
N ARG A 293 -11.57 -2.71 -0.45
CA ARG A 293 -12.20 -3.36 0.70
C ARG A 293 -13.73 -3.43 0.58
N ASP A 294 -14.32 -2.65 -0.33
CA ASP A 294 -15.78 -2.57 -0.51
C ASP A 294 -16.32 -3.73 -1.37
N MET A 295 -15.44 -4.55 -1.92
CA MET A 295 -15.79 -5.68 -2.74
C MET A 295 -16.01 -6.93 -1.89
N PRO A 296 -16.97 -7.82 -2.27
CA PRO A 296 -17.14 -9.11 -1.59
C PRO A 296 -15.91 -10.02 -1.68
N ILE A 297 -15.08 -9.84 -2.72
CA ILE A 297 -13.80 -10.50 -2.88
C ILE A 297 -12.73 -9.61 -2.25
N LYS A 298 -12.10 -10.10 -1.20
CA LYS A 298 -11.03 -9.39 -0.51
C LYS A 298 -9.83 -9.18 -1.43
N PHE A 299 -9.15 -8.06 -1.24
CA PHE A 299 -7.90 -7.74 -1.92
C PHE A 299 -8.00 -7.87 -3.44
N PHE A 300 -8.90 -7.12 -4.02
CA PHE A 300 -9.02 -6.97 -5.47
C PHE A 300 -8.51 -5.59 -5.90
N PRO A 301 -7.86 -5.44 -7.08
CA PRO A 301 -7.40 -4.12 -7.53
C PRO A 301 -8.49 -3.06 -7.47
N ILE A 302 -8.19 -1.91 -6.88
CA ILE A 302 -9.13 -0.81 -6.70
C ILE A 302 -9.48 -0.16 -8.04
N LYS A 303 -10.67 0.43 -8.15
CA LYS A 303 -11.01 1.32 -9.28
C LYS A 303 -10.16 2.59 -9.20
N PHE A 304 -9.64 3.04 -10.34
CA PHE A 304 -8.80 4.24 -10.40
C PHE A 304 -9.48 5.48 -9.82
N ASP A 305 -10.78 5.68 -10.05
CA ASP A 305 -11.51 6.82 -9.48
C ASP A 305 -11.44 6.87 -7.95
N LYS A 306 -11.49 5.73 -7.29
CA LYS A 306 -11.36 5.62 -5.83
C LYS A 306 -9.93 5.94 -5.39
N LEU A 307 -8.92 5.39 -6.05
CA LEU A 307 -7.51 5.71 -5.78
C LEU A 307 -7.21 7.19 -5.99
N ARG A 308 -7.75 7.78 -7.06
CA ARG A 308 -7.60 9.21 -7.36
C ARG A 308 -8.11 10.09 -6.20
N LEU A 309 -9.28 9.79 -5.63
CA LEU A 309 -9.82 10.53 -4.48
C LEU A 309 -8.86 10.53 -3.29
N LYS A 310 -8.24 9.39 -2.99
CA LYS A 310 -7.25 9.25 -1.91
C LYS A 310 -6.00 10.11 -2.18
N LEU A 311 -5.44 10.02 -3.39
CA LEU A 311 -4.24 10.77 -3.77
C LEU A 311 -4.50 12.29 -3.84
N GLU A 312 -5.68 12.71 -4.29
CA GLU A 312 -6.08 14.11 -4.29
C GLU A 312 -6.28 14.65 -2.86
N ALA A 313 -6.88 13.88 -1.95
CA ALA A 313 -7.02 14.25 -0.54
C ALA A 313 -5.64 14.40 0.12
N ALA A 314 -4.73 13.45 -0.09
CA ALA A 314 -3.37 13.52 0.44
C ALA A 314 -2.64 14.79 -0.02
N ARG A 315 -2.77 15.17 -1.30
CA ARG A 315 -2.19 16.40 -1.83
C ARG A 315 -2.82 17.65 -1.23
N ARG A 316 -4.17 17.70 -1.13
CA ARG A 316 -4.86 18.84 -0.51
C ARG A 316 -4.48 19.06 0.94
N CYS A 317 -4.26 17.97 1.69
CA CYS A 317 -3.86 18.02 3.09
C CYS A 317 -2.35 18.22 3.29
N GLY A 318 -1.55 18.32 2.21
CA GLY A 318 -0.12 18.64 2.27
C GLY A 318 0.77 17.48 2.72
N TYR A 319 0.39 16.24 2.42
CA TYR A 319 1.22 15.08 2.71
C TYR A 319 2.55 15.11 1.97
N ASP A 320 3.60 14.59 2.61
CA ASP A 320 4.97 14.66 2.11
C ASP A 320 5.26 13.58 1.06
N LYS A 321 4.61 12.42 1.16
CA LYS A 321 4.81 11.27 0.26
C LYS A 321 3.56 10.39 0.20
N ALA A 322 3.31 9.80 -0.96
CA ALA A 322 2.38 8.68 -1.09
C ALA A 322 3.16 7.38 -1.34
N ILE A 323 2.92 6.40 -0.51
CA ILE A 323 3.29 5.00 -0.74
C ILE A 323 2.02 4.18 -0.92
N THR A 324 2.13 2.95 -1.38
CA THR A 324 0.97 2.06 -1.58
C THR A 324 1.21 0.66 -1.07
N PHE A 325 0.18 0.05 -0.56
CA PHE A 325 0.07 -1.40 -0.43
C PHE A 325 -0.91 -1.90 -1.49
N GLU A 326 -0.52 -2.61 -2.57
CA GLU A 326 0.86 -2.58 -3.01
C GLU A 326 0.89 -2.72 -4.55
N PHE A 327 2.00 -2.42 -5.16
CA PHE A 327 2.11 -2.35 -6.61
C PHE A 327 2.03 -3.72 -7.29
N SER A 328 2.83 -4.69 -6.82
CA SER A 328 3.07 -5.95 -7.53
C SER A 328 1.83 -6.80 -7.74
N HIS A 329 0.91 -6.85 -6.75
CA HIS A 329 -0.35 -7.58 -6.86
C HIS A 329 -1.48 -6.75 -7.47
N PHE A 330 -1.59 -5.46 -7.10
CA PHE A 330 -2.80 -4.68 -7.35
C PHE A 330 -2.65 -3.62 -8.43
N MET A 331 -1.42 -3.34 -8.89
CA MET A 331 -1.17 -2.30 -9.89
C MET A 331 -0.21 -2.73 -11.00
N SER A 332 0.55 -3.81 -10.85
CA SER A 332 1.52 -4.25 -11.86
C SER A 332 0.85 -4.78 -13.12
N PRO A 333 1.37 -4.42 -14.33
CA PRO A 333 0.90 -5.01 -15.58
C PRO A 333 1.08 -6.53 -15.70
N GLN A 334 1.95 -7.13 -14.90
CA GLN A 334 2.20 -8.58 -14.89
C GLN A 334 1.56 -9.31 -13.71
N SER A 335 0.73 -8.61 -12.93
CA SER A 335 -0.02 -9.22 -11.82
C SER A 335 -0.93 -10.36 -12.30
N ALA A 336 -1.20 -11.31 -11.41
CA ALA A 336 -2.24 -12.32 -11.62
C ALA A 336 -3.65 -11.71 -11.77
N TYR A 337 -3.87 -10.48 -11.31
CA TYR A 337 -5.11 -9.73 -11.48
C TYR A 337 -5.07 -8.86 -12.73
N LEU A 338 -5.85 -9.23 -13.75
CA LEU A 338 -5.92 -8.46 -15.01
C LEU A 338 -6.23 -6.95 -14.77
N GLN A 339 -7.06 -6.65 -13.79
CA GLN A 339 -7.44 -5.28 -13.43
C GLN A 339 -6.27 -4.43 -12.93
N ALA A 340 -5.21 -5.04 -12.41
CA ALA A 340 -4.00 -4.34 -11.96
C ALA A 340 -3.31 -3.61 -13.13
N GLY A 341 -3.18 -4.28 -14.28
CA GLY A 341 -2.65 -3.66 -15.49
C GLY A 341 -3.49 -2.47 -15.97
N HIS A 342 -4.82 -2.59 -15.91
CA HIS A 342 -5.71 -1.46 -16.24
C HIS A 342 -5.60 -0.31 -15.23
N LEU A 343 -5.39 -0.60 -13.94
CA LEU A 343 -5.13 0.43 -12.93
C LEU A 343 -3.82 1.17 -13.23
N TYR A 344 -2.77 0.44 -13.61
CA TYR A 344 -1.49 1.01 -14.04
C TYR A 344 -1.66 1.98 -15.21
N ASP A 345 -2.40 1.57 -16.25
CA ASP A 345 -2.66 2.41 -17.42
C ASP A 345 -3.42 3.69 -17.06
N ARG A 346 -4.48 3.57 -16.25
CA ARG A 346 -5.27 4.75 -15.80
C ARG A 346 -4.45 5.70 -14.94
N TYR A 347 -3.57 5.16 -14.08
CA TYR A 347 -2.65 5.94 -13.28
C TYR A 347 -1.68 6.75 -14.16
N ARG A 348 -1.07 6.09 -15.15
CA ARG A 348 -0.17 6.74 -16.09
C ARG A 348 -0.85 7.85 -16.90
N GLU A 349 -2.04 7.58 -17.42
CA GLU A 349 -2.84 8.59 -18.13
C GLU A 349 -3.11 9.83 -17.28
N TYR A 350 -3.48 9.62 -16.02
CA TYR A 350 -3.80 10.71 -15.10
C TYR A 350 -2.58 11.56 -14.74
N PHE A 351 -1.42 10.95 -14.57
CA PHE A 351 -0.17 11.66 -14.24
C PHE A 351 0.64 12.10 -15.46
N GLY A 352 0.24 11.72 -16.68
CA GLY A 352 0.93 12.09 -17.92
C GLY A 352 2.29 11.38 -18.10
N LEU A 353 2.38 10.11 -17.70
CA LEU A 353 3.59 9.28 -17.69
C LEU A 353 3.70 8.40 -18.94
#